data_3321e33960a26b5dc6714ba514694178
#
_entry.id   3321e33960a26b5dc6714ba514694178
#
_cell.length_a   1.000
_cell.length_b   1.000
_cell.length_c   1.000
_cell.angle_alpha   90.00
_cell.angle_beta   90.00
_cell.angle_gamma   90.00
#
_symmetry.space_group_name_H-M   'P 1'
#
loop_
_entity.id
_entity.type
_entity.pdbx_description
1 polymer ?
#
loop_
_entity_poly.entity_id
_entity_poly.type
_entity_poly.pdbx_seq_one_letter_code
_entity_poly.pdbx_strand_id
1 'polypeptide(L)'
;MDKYLLERQIMFSRNIECCREVIFDLRYLDITAYTGLAESTMISYDTRAVSPYITVAKKIADMYCTDIERLCGDEIYFDIEEVLSLQVAFIKRLGGVDIKLYKEKILASIDKYLTLSKYEVYKLIAQTFRDIIIDLHRDGKYITIENDESIIENFTRNFHDLHDNLKINYRKLGKAIDMSIGNLTRLAQGNEPMLSAVIKLADFFDVSITQMLSENPNFDYEKIQKEIEGKTSNANLPPAISDKKIKKDRKLRIELLDKRQIRKLLDNCLKKIEG
;
A
#
# COMPACT_ATOMS: atom_id res chain seq x y z
N MET A 1 -6.55 -21.76 -6.72
CA MET A 1 -6.24 -20.39 -6.27
C MET A 1 -5.76 -19.61 -7.49
N ASP A 2 -6.41 -18.52 -7.81
CA ASP A 2 -6.13 -17.72 -9.00
C ASP A 2 -4.70 -17.16 -8.89
N LYS A 3 -3.86 -17.41 -9.90
CA LYS A 3 -2.43 -17.04 -9.88
C LYS A 3 -2.25 -15.52 -9.82
N TYR A 4 -3.16 -14.76 -10.42
CA TYR A 4 -3.15 -13.30 -10.45
C TYR A 4 -3.49 -12.69 -9.07
N LEU A 5 -4.49 -13.26 -8.39
CA LEU A 5 -4.85 -12.81 -7.04
C LEU A 5 -3.69 -13.04 -6.06
N LEU A 6 -3.01 -14.18 -6.20
CA LEU A 6 -1.82 -14.47 -5.42
C LEU A 6 -0.73 -13.42 -5.67
N GLU A 7 -0.62 -12.92 -6.90
CA GLU A 7 0.36 -11.90 -7.27
C GLU A 7 0.10 -10.57 -6.56
N ARG A 8 -1.11 -10.01 -6.62
CA ARG A 8 -1.47 -8.76 -5.92
C ARG A 8 -1.37 -8.89 -4.39
N GLN A 9 -1.71 -10.05 -3.85
CA GLN A 9 -1.56 -10.33 -2.42
C GLN A 9 -0.09 -10.45 -2.01
N ILE A 10 0.74 -11.08 -2.85
CA ILE A 10 2.21 -11.11 -2.66
C ILE A 10 2.78 -9.70 -2.75
N MET A 11 2.28 -8.87 -3.67
CA MET A 11 2.71 -7.47 -3.78
C MET A 11 2.37 -6.67 -2.53
N PHE A 12 1.17 -6.85 -1.98
CA PHE A 12 0.82 -6.25 -0.69
C PHE A 12 1.83 -6.62 0.40
N SER A 13 2.15 -7.91 0.57
CA SER A 13 3.15 -8.35 1.56
C SER A 13 4.53 -7.75 1.32
N ARG A 14 5.01 -7.77 0.09
CA ARG A 14 6.31 -7.21 -0.28
C ARG A 14 6.39 -5.72 -0.05
N ASN A 15 5.30 -5.00 -0.38
CA ASN A 15 5.27 -3.56 -0.24
C ASN A 15 5.20 -3.14 1.23
N ILE A 16 4.49 -3.88 2.09
CA ILE A 16 4.51 -3.60 3.53
C ILE A 16 5.87 -3.95 4.18
N GLU A 17 6.51 -5.06 3.77
CA GLU A 17 7.88 -5.39 4.18
C GLU A 17 8.84 -4.26 3.79
N CYS A 18 8.73 -3.80 2.57
CA CYS A 18 9.52 -2.72 2.05
C CYS A 18 9.30 -1.39 2.79
N CYS A 19 8.04 -1.04 3.06
CA CYS A 19 7.72 0.13 3.89
C CYS A 19 8.37 -0.02 5.27
N ARG A 20 8.24 -1.18 5.91
CA ARG A 20 8.79 -1.41 7.23
C ARG A 20 10.31 -1.33 7.26
N GLU A 21 11.01 -2.10 6.41
CA GLU A 21 12.46 -2.27 6.51
C GLU A 21 13.24 -1.15 5.84
N VAL A 22 12.74 -0.67 4.70
CA VAL A 22 13.54 0.18 3.82
C VAL A 22 13.12 1.65 3.88
N ILE A 23 11.80 1.92 3.94
CA ILE A 23 11.32 3.30 3.97
C ILE A 23 11.39 3.87 5.38
N PHE A 24 10.89 3.12 6.37
CA PHE A 24 10.69 3.62 7.73
C PHE A 24 11.69 3.04 8.75
N ASP A 25 12.39 1.96 8.42
CA ASP A 25 13.28 1.21 9.34
C ASP A 25 12.60 0.92 10.70
N LEU A 26 11.33 0.47 10.66
CA LEU A 26 10.52 0.18 11.84
C LEU A 26 10.64 -1.29 12.25
N ARG A 27 10.68 -1.54 13.55
CA ARG A 27 10.53 -2.90 14.10
C ARG A 27 9.04 -3.25 14.19
N TYR A 28 8.72 -4.53 14.23
CA TYR A 28 7.33 -4.99 14.47
C TYR A 28 6.73 -4.42 15.76
N LEU A 29 7.55 -4.27 16.80
CA LEU A 29 7.12 -3.67 18.07
C LEU A 29 6.66 -2.21 17.90
N ASP A 30 7.33 -1.44 17.05
CA ASP A 30 6.97 -0.06 16.74
C ASP A 30 5.61 -0.02 16.01
N ILE A 31 5.40 -0.95 15.07
CA ILE A 31 4.12 -1.10 14.34
C ILE A 31 2.99 -1.51 15.30
N THR A 32 3.27 -2.45 16.21
CA THR A 32 2.29 -2.85 17.24
C THR A 32 1.89 -1.65 18.09
N ALA A 33 2.82 -0.80 18.48
CA ALA A 33 2.54 0.40 19.26
C ALA A 33 1.61 1.39 18.52
N TYR A 34 1.75 1.52 17.19
CA TYR A 34 0.93 2.43 16.39
C TYR A 34 -0.43 1.86 16.02
N THR A 35 -0.49 0.57 15.71
CA THR A 35 -1.68 -0.06 15.12
C THR A 35 -2.50 -0.88 16.11
N GLY A 36 -1.92 -1.26 17.24
CA GLY A 36 -2.51 -2.24 18.17
C GLY A 36 -2.54 -3.67 17.63
N LEU A 37 -1.98 -3.93 16.43
CA LEU A 37 -1.91 -5.27 15.85
C LEU A 37 -0.81 -6.08 16.55
N ALA A 38 -1.08 -7.34 16.84
CA ALA A 38 -0.07 -8.22 17.42
C ALA A 38 1.11 -8.41 16.46
N GLU A 39 2.32 -8.51 16.98
CA GLU A 39 3.54 -8.72 16.19
C GLU A 39 3.45 -9.96 15.30
N SER A 40 2.93 -11.07 15.82
CA SER A 40 2.71 -12.30 15.04
C SER A 40 1.75 -12.13 13.87
N THR A 41 0.78 -11.23 14.01
CA THR A 41 -0.18 -10.87 12.95
C THR A 41 0.54 -10.11 11.84
N MET A 42 1.36 -9.11 12.18
CA MET A 42 2.14 -8.35 11.21
C MET A 42 3.14 -9.24 10.47
N ILE A 43 3.84 -10.12 11.18
CA ILE A 43 4.74 -11.12 10.58
C ILE A 43 3.98 -11.98 9.56
N SER A 44 2.75 -12.38 9.84
CA SER A 44 1.94 -13.21 8.93
C SER A 44 1.59 -12.47 7.64
N TYR A 45 1.30 -11.18 7.71
CA TYR A 45 1.02 -10.36 6.53
C TYR A 45 2.28 -10.06 5.72
N ASP A 46 3.38 -9.76 6.40
CA ASP A 46 4.66 -9.36 5.82
C ASP A 46 5.36 -10.54 5.13
N THR A 47 5.47 -11.69 5.81
CA THR A 47 6.31 -12.82 5.35
C THR A 47 5.53 -13.96 4.70
N ARG A 48 4.25 -14.13 5.00
CA ARG A 48 3.44 -15.29 4.57
C ARG A 48 2.38 -14.96 3.54
N ALA A 49 2.30 -13.73 3.10
CA ALA A 49 1.28 -13.24 2.17
C ALA A 49 -0.16 -13.64 2.57
N VAL A 50 -0.46 -13.63 3.86
CA VAL A 50 -1.82 -13.86 4.36
C VAL A 50 -2.67 -12.65 4.03
N SER A 51 -3.89 -12.85 3.53
CA SER A 51 -4.81 -11.76 3.22
C SER A 51 -5.40 -11.19 4.52
N PRO A 52 -5.20 -9.91 4.84
CA PRO A 52 -5.85 -9.27 5.98
C PRO A 52 -7.33 -9.00 5.70
N TYR A 53 -8.10 -8.72 6.75
CA TYR A 53 -9.37 -8.03 6.63
C TYR A 53 -9.15 -6.60 6.14
N ILE A 54 -10.18 -6.01 5.51
CA ILE A 54 -10.03 -4.72 4.83
C ILE A 54 -9.72 -3.57 5.79
N THR A 55 -10.30 -3.57 6.99
CA THR A 55 -10.00 -2.58 8.03
C THR A 55 -8.54 -2.66 8.49
N VAL A 56 -8.00 -3.88 8.59
CA VAL A 56 -6.59 -4.10 8.92
C VAL A 56 -5.68 -3.66 7.78
N ALA A 57 -6.04 -3.97 6.53
CA ALA A 57 -5.29 -3.51 5.36
C ALA A 57 -5.26 -1.97 5.29
N LYS A 58 -6.40 -1.32 5.57
CA LYS A 58 -6.51 0.15 5.65
C LYS A 58 -5.63 0.72 6.76
N LYS A 59 -5.70 0.13 7.96
CA LYS A 59 -4.88 0.54 9.10
C LYS A 59 -3.39 0.48 8.80
N ILE A 60 -2.93 -0.58 8.11
CA ILE A 60 -1.53 -0.73 7.69
C ILE A 60 -1.17 0.34 6.64
N ALA A 61 -2.04 0.56 5.65
CA ALA A 61 -1.82 1.59 4.64
C ALA A 61 -1.74 2.99 5.26
N ASP A 62 -2.67 3.31 6.16
CA ASP A 62 -2.67 4.58 6.89
C ASP A 62 -1.43 4.76 7.75
N MET A 63 -0.96 3.70 8.41
CA MET A 63 0.28 3.76 9.18
C MET A 63 1.46 4.17 8.30
N TYR A 64 1.56 3.61 7.10
CA TYR A 64 2.62 3.97 6.14
C TYR A 64 2.31 5.22 5.31
N CYS A 65 1.26 5.98 5.65
CA CYS A 65 0.85 7.19 4.92
C CYS A 65 0.62 6.96 3.42
N THR A 66 0.13 5.78 3.06
CA THR A 66 -0.17 5.36 1.68
C THR A 66 -1.59 4.81 1.59
N ASP A 67 -1.99 4.27 0.46
CA ASP A 67 -3.28 3.63 0.25
C ASP A 67 -3.14 2.13 -0.08
N ILE A 68 -4.27 1.41 0.03
CA ILE A 68 -4.31 -0.04 -0.20
C ILE A 68 -4.00 -0.37 -1.67
N GLU A 69 -4.47 0.45 -2.61
CA GLU A 69 -4.22 0.26 -4.05
C GLU A 69 -2.71 0.27 -4.32
N ARG A 70 -2.00 1.25 -3.73
CA ARG A 70 -0.55 1.38 -3.87
C ARG A 70 0.19 0.19 -3.27
N LEU A 71 -0.27 -0.32 -2.12
CA LEU A 71 0.32 -1.52 -1.51
C LEU A 71 0.05 -2.79 -2.32
N CYS A 72 -1.07 -2.89 -3.03
CA CYS A 72 -1.42 -4.03 -3.89
C CYS A 72 -0.90 -3.88 -5.33
N GLY A 73 -0.36 -2.73 -5.68
CA GLY A 73 0.16 -2.41 -7.00
C GLY A 73 1.56 -2.98 -7.23
N ASP A 74 2.21 -2.50 -8.28
CA ASP A 74 3.59 -2.85 -8.57
C ASP A 74 4.53 -2.54 -7.41
N GLU A 75 5.70 -3.19 -7.39
CA GLU A 75 6.72 -2.94 -6.38
C GLU A 75 6.88 -1.43 -6.15
N ILE A 76 6.87 -1.02 -4.87
CA ILE A 76 7.18 0.36 -4.49
C ILE A 76 8.65 0.57 -4.90
N TYR A 77 8.83 1.06 -6.12
CA TYR A 77 10.15 1.48 -6.58
C TYR A 77 10.51 2.73 -5.80
N PHE A 78 11.66 2.64 -5.14
CA PHE A 78 12.17 3.70 -4.31
C PHE A 78 12.55 4.91 -5.17
N ASP A 79 11.60 5.80 -5.34
CA ASP A 79 11.93 7.19 -5.60
C ASP A 79 12.23 7.85 -4.26
N ILE A 80 13.40 8.48 -4.15
CA ILE A 80 13.81 9.23 -2.95
C ILE A 80 12.76 10.28 -2.59
N GLU A 81 12.10 10.86 -3.59
CA GLU A 81 11.03 11.83 -3.41
C GLU A 81 9.81 11.19 -2.72
N GLU A 82 9.40 10.00 -3.17
CA GLU A 82 8.30 9.26 -2.56
C GLU A 82 8.63 8.87 -1.12
N VAL A 83 9.82 8.32 -0.87
CA VAL A 83 10.28 7.95 0.48
C VAL A 83 10.23 9.12 1.44
N LEU A 84 10.81 10.26 1.05
CA LEU A 84 10.80 11.46 1.88
C LEU A 84 9.39 12.00 2.12
N SER A 85 8.51 11.95 1.11
CA SER A 85 7.13 12.38 1.23
C SER A 85 6.36 11.54 2.25
N LEU A 86 6.52 10.23 2.21
CA LEU A 86 5.90 9.30 3.18
C LEU A 86 6.43 9.54 4.60
N GLN A 87 7.75 9.67 4.76
CA GLN A 87 8.38 9.91 6.06
C GLN A 87 7.96 11.26 6.66
N VAL A 88 7.89 12.32 5.85
CA VAL A 88 7.43 13.63 6.30
C VAL A 88 5.95 13.61 6.67
N ALA A 89 5.11 12.91 5.91
CA ALA A 89 3.71 12.73 6.25
C ALA A 89 3.56 12.03 7.61
N PHE A 90 4.36 11.01 7.88
CA PHE A 90 4.39 10.31 9.16
C PHE A 90 4.84 11.21 10.31
N ILE A 91 5.93 11.97 10.13
CA ILE A 91 6.45 12.92 11.12
C ILE A 91 5.42 14.01 11.44
N LYS A 92 4.73 14.54 10.43
CA LYS A 92 3.65 15.52 10.61
C LYS A 92 2.52 14.97 11.49
N ARG A 93 2.15 13.70 11.31
CA ARG A 93 1.15 13.02 12.15
C ARG A 93 1.57 12.92 13.62
N LEU A 94 2.85 12.66 13.88
CA LEU A 94 3.38 12.62 15.26
C LEU A 94 3.36 13.98 15.95
N GLY A 95 3.17 15.06 15.21
CA GLY A 95 3.01 16.41 15.74
C GLY A 95 4.22 16.90 16.53
N GLY A 96 5.25 17.41 15.90
CA GLY A 96 6.30 18.07 16.65
C GLY A 96 7.74 17.98 16.16
N VAL A 97 7.95 17.63 14.91
CA VAL A 97 9.29 17.79 14.32
C VAL A 97 9.26 18.92 13.32
N ASP A 98 10.17 19.85 13.47
CA ASP A 98 10.50 20.81 12.44
C ASP A 98 11.11 20.05 11.24
N ILE A 99 10.41 20.09 10.11
CA ILE A 99 10.84 19.45 8.86
C ILE A 99 12.22 19.96 8.46
N LYS A 100 12.53 21.22 8.80
CA LYS A 100 13.85 21.82 8.58
C LYS A 100 14.93 21.09 9.36
N LEU A 101 14.67 20.75 10.62
CA LEU A 101 15.58 19.96 11.45
C LEU A 101 15.78 18.55 10.87
N TYR A 102 14.71 17.92 10.36
CA TYR A 102 14.80 16.63 9.68
C TYR A 102 15.73 16.70 8.46
N LYS A 103 15.55 17.70 7.62
CA LYS A 103 16.40 17.98 6.46
C LYS A 103 17.87 18.15 6.86
N GLU A 104 18.14 18.98 7.88
CA GLU A 104 19.49 19.24 8.37
C GLU A 104 20.15 17.95 8.88
N LYS A 105 19.43 17.09 9.60
CA LYS A 105 19.93 15.78 10.05
C LYS A 105 20.28 14.86 8.89
N ILE A 106 19.45 14.78 7.85
CA ILE A 106 19.73 13.98 6.64
C ILE A 106 20.99 14.52 5.96
N LEU A 107 21.07 15.82 5.72
CA LEU A 107 22.23 16.44 5.07
C LEU A 107 23.51 16.19 5.85
N ALA A 108 23.49 16.34 7.18
CA ALA A 108 24.63 16.06 8.03
C ALA A 108 25.08 14.59 7.98
N SER A 109 24.13 13.66 7.80
CA SER A 109 24.45 12.24 7.64
C SER A 109 25.09 11.95 6.28
N ILE A 110 24.61 12.58 5.22
CA ILE A 110 25.11 12.42 3.85
C ILE A 110 26.48 13.11 3.67
N ASP A 111 26.70 14.23 4.32
CA ASP A 111 27.96 15.01 4.21
C ASP A 111 29.22 14.28 4.70
N LYS A 112 29.03 13.20 5.45
CA LYS A 112 30.14 12.33 5.88
C LYS A 112 30.76 11.52 4.74
N TYR A 113 30.10 11.44 3.58
CA TYR A 113 30.49 10.60 2.46
C TYR A 113 30.76 11.45 1.21
N LEU A 114 31.70 11.03 0.37
CA LEU A 114 32.04 11.72 -0.89
C LEU A 114 31.05 11.29 -2.00
N THR A 115 30.76 10.00 -2.06
CA THR A 115 29.84 9.38 -3.00
C THR A 115 29.03 8.32 -2.27
N LEU A 116 27.79 8.16 -2.65
CA LEU A 116 26.88 7.14 -2.12
C LEU A 116 26.14 6.48 -3.27
N SER A 117 25.95 5.17 -3.18
CA SER A 117 24.97 4.48 -4.02
C SER A 117 23.57 4.92 -3.61
N LYS A 118 22.62 4.82 -4.53
CA LYS A 118 21.20 5.10 -4.26
C LYS A 118 20.70 4.34 -3.03
N TYR A 119 21.09 3.06 -2.90
CA TYR A 119 20.75 2.23 -1.75
C TYR A 119 21.28 2.78 -0.41
N GLU A 120 22.53 3.25 -0.39
CA GLU A 120 23.13 3.85 0.83
C GLU A 120 22.43 5.14 1.22
N VAL A 121 21.99 5.95 0.23
CA VAL A 121 21.18 7.15 0.48
C VAL A 121 19.87 6.77 1.16
N TYR A 122 19.15 5.77 0.66
CA TYR A 122 17.91 5.28 1.30
C TYR A 122 18.16 4.85 2.73
N LYS A 123 19.20 4.04 2.94
CA LYS A 123 19.54 3.55 4.28
C LYS A 123 19.83 4.69 5.26
N LEU A 124 20.55 5.72 4.83
CA LEU A 124 20.83 6.89 5.66
C LEU A 124 19.57 7.70 5.96
N ILE A 125 18.70 7.87 4.98
CA ILE A 125 17.42 8.56 5.16
C ILE A 125 16.53 7.78 6.15
N ALA A 126 16.42 6.47 6.00
CA ALA A 126 15.64 5.61 6.89
C ALA A 126 16.20 5.61 8.33
N GLN A 127 17.51 5.52 8.48
CA GLN A 127 18.17 5.61 9.79
C GLN A 127 17.94 6.99 10.46
N THR A 128 18.05 8.06 9.70
CA THR A 128 17.81 9.42 10.21
C THR A 128 16.35 9.58 10.64
N PHE A 129 15.42 9.04 9.86
CA PHE A 129 14.00 9.00 10.22
C PHE A 129 13.79 8.24 11.53
N ARG A 130 14.37 7.05 11.66
CA ARG A 130 14.27 6.22 12.86
C ARG A 130 14.80 6.94 14.10
N ASP A 131 15.94 7.61 14.01
CA ASP A 131 16.49 8.37 15.14
C ASP A 131 15.53 9.45 15.61
N ILE A 132 14.85 10.12 14.68
CA ILE A 132 13.81 11.11 15.00
C ILE A 132 12.60 10.44 15.68
N ILE A 133 12.17 9.30 15.21
CA ILE A 133 11.05 8.57 15.81
C ILE A 133 11.39 8.15 17.25
N ILE A 134 12.62 7.67 17.48
CA ILE A 134 13.09 7.33 18.83
C ILE A 134 13.08 8.55 19.76
N ASP A 135 13.54 9.70 19.28
CA ASP A 135 13.53 10.95 20.05
C ASP A 135 12.07 11.37 20.37
N LEU A 136 11.17 11.30 19.39
CA LEU A 136 9.74 11.61 19.59
C LEU A 136 9.07 10.67 20.61
N HIS A 137 9.37 9.38 20.56
CA HIS A 137 8.85 8.42 21.55
C HIS A 137 9.38 8.70 22.94
N ARG A 138 10.64 9.10 23.08
CA ARG A 138 11.22 9.52 24.35
C ARG A 138 10.52 10.74 24.92
N ASP A 139 10.05 11.64 24.04
CA ASP A 139 9.26 12.83 24.40
C ASP A 139 7.76 12.51 24.61
N GLY A 140 7.37 11.23 24.62
CA GLY A 140 6.00 10.77 24.85
C GLY A 140 5.05 11.01 23.67
N LYS A 141 5.57 11.28 22.48
CA LYS A 141 4.77 11.49 21.27
C LYS A 141 4.53 10.17 20.55
N TYR A 142 3.28 9.74 20.56
CA TYR A 142 2.80 8.54 19.88
C TYR A 142 1.60 8.87 19.04
N ILE A 143 1.38 8.07 17.99
CA ILE A 143 0.13 8.06 17.23
C ILE A 143 -0.53 6.71 17.43
N THR A 144 -1.85 6.73 17.48
CA THR A 144 -2.65 5.51 17.37
C THR A 144 -3.42 5.60 16.07
N ILE A 145 -3.32 4.54 15.27
CA ILE A 145 -4.09 4.43 14.04
C ILE A 145 -5.37 3.69 14.37
N GLU A 146 -6.48 4.41 14.36
CA GLU A 146 -7.79 3.84 14.62
C GLU A 146 -8.28 2.97 13.47
N ASN A 147 -9.23 2.08 13.75
CA ASN A 147 -9.94 1.35 12.71
C ASN A 147 -10.88 2.32 11.99
N ASP A 148 -10.89 2.25 10.67
CA ASP A 148 -11.88 2.93 9.84
C ASP A 148 -12.98 1.93 9.45
N GLU A 149 -14.00 1.83 10.28
CA GLU A 149 -15.12 0.90 10.03
C GLU A 149 -16.06 1.39 8.93
N SER A 150 -16.04 2.69 8.59
CA SER A 150 -16.83 3.24 7.50
C SER A 150 -16.48 2.61 6.15
N ILE A 151 -15.28 2.07 6.02
CA ILE A 151 -14.80 1.37 4.83
C ILE A 151 -15.62 0.10 4.51
N ILE A 152 -16.19 -0.57 5.54
CA ILE A 152 -17.06 -1.74 5.36
C ILE A 152 -18.39 -1.30 4.78
N GLU A 153 -18.96 -0.23 5.30
CA GLU A 153 -20.23 0.34 4.81
C GLU A 153 -20.07 0.82 3.37
N ASN A 154 -18.98 1.55 3.09
CA ASN A 154 -18.65 2.01 1.75
C ASN A 154 -18.51 0.84 0.77
N PHE A 155 -17.74 -0.18 1.14
CA PHE A 155 -17.58 -1.38 0.32
C PHE A 155 -18.93 -2.03 0.04
N THR A 156 -19.75 -2.25 1.06
CA THR A 156 -21.04 -2.91 0.95
C THR A 156 -21.98 -2.14 0.01
N ARG A 157 -22.08 -0.82 0.19
CA ARG A 157 -22.88 0.06 -0.68
C ARG A 157 -22.37 -0.01 -2.13
N ASN A 158 -21.07 0.14 -2.34
CA ASN A 158 -20.48 0.16 -3.68
C ASN A 158 -20.60 -1.19 -4.38
N PHE A 159 -20.52 -2.29 -3.63
CA PHE A 159 -20.77 -3.63 -4.16
C PHE A 159 -22.24 -3.80 -4.59
N HIS A 160 -23.21 -3.32 -3.80
CA HIS A 160 -24.61 -3.30 -4.20
C HIS A 160 -24.85 -2.48 -5.45
N ASP A 161 -24.31 -1.26 -5.49
CA ASP A 161 -24.44 -0.36 -6.64
C ASP A 161 -23.93 -0.99 -7.93
N LEU A 162 -22.75 -1.63 -7.89
CA LEU A 162 -22.21 -2.33 -9.05
C LEU A 162 -23.07 -3.55 -9.43
N HIS A 163 -23.47 -4.35 -8.45
CA HIS A 163 -24.30 -5.53 -8.69
C HIS A 163 -25.65 -5.18 -9.34
N ASP A 164 -26.33 -4.16 -8.81
CA ASP A 164 -27.70 -3.80 -9.22
C ASP A 164 -27.72 -3.06 -10.56
N ASN A 165 -26.80 -2.12 -10.77
CA ASN A 165 -26.72 -1.38 -12.04
C ASN A 165 -26.28 -2.26 -13.21
N LEU A 166 -25.37 -3.21 -12.97
CA LEU A 166 -24.88 -4.13 -14.00
C LEU A 166 -25.75 -5.41 -14.12
N LYS A 167 -26.75 -5.58 -13.26
CA LYS A 167 -27.67 -6.73 -13.24
C LYS A 167 -26.97 -8.09 -13.26
N ILE A 168 -25.88 -8.21 -12.50
CA ILE A 168 -25.06 -9.41 -12.47
C ILE A 168 -25.58 -10.36 -11.40
N ASN A 169 -25.90 -11.58 -11.80
CA ASN A 169 -26.35 -12.63 -10.89
C ASN A 169 -25.16 -13.20 -10.09
N TYR A 170 -25.33 -13.39 -8.77
CA TYR A 170 -24.31 -13.92 -7.87
C TYR A 170 -23.73 -15.27 -8.31
N ARG A 171 -24.52 -16.12 -8.98
CA ARG A 171 -24.01 -17.39 -9.52
C ARG A 171 -22.99 -17.16 -10.64
N LYS A 172 -23.25 -16.21 -11.54
CA LYS A 172 -22.33 -15.85 -12.62
C LYS A 172 -21.08 -15.16 -12.03
N LEU A 173 -21.27 -14.20 -11.14
CA LEU A 173 -20.20 -13.49 -10.46
C LEU A 173 -19.30 -14.46 -9.70
N GLY A 174 -19.88 -15.30 -8.82
CA GLY A 174 -19.13 -16.25 -8.02
C GLY A 174 -18.31 -17.24 -8.85
N LYS A 175 -18.86 -17.69 -9.99
CA LYS A 175 -18.13 -18.56 -10.94
C LYS A 175 -16.97 -17.81 -11.61
N ALA A 176 -17.15 -16.53 -11.95
CA ALA A 176 -16.13 -15.73 -12.62
C ALA A 176 -14.94 -15.41 -11.73
N ILE A 177 -15.18 -15.17 -10.43
CA ILE A 177 -14.13 -14.78 -9.48
C ILE A 177 -13.72 -15.90 -8.52
N ASP A 178 -14.18 -17.13 -8.75
CA ASP A 178 -13.94 -18.28 -7.87
C ASP A 178 -14.30 -17.96 -6.41
N MET A 179 -15.56 -17.57 -6.19
CA MET A 179 -16.10 -17.26 -4.87
C MET A 179 -17.50 -17.91 -4.70
N SER A 180 -17.76 -18.50 -3.53
CA SER A 180 -19.06 -19.11 -3.26
C SER A 180 -20.16 -18.06 -3.19
N ILE A 181 -21.38 -18.42 -3.60
CA ILE A 181 -22.56 -17.55 -3.49
C ILE A 181 -22.77 -17.13 -2.03
N GLY A 182 -22.55 -18.04 -1.07
CA GLY A 182 -22.68 -17.73 0.36
C GLY A 182 -21.71 -16.64 0.81
N ASN A 183 -20.49 -16.62 0.30
CA ASN A 183 -19.54 -15.54 0.59
C ASN A 183 -19.99 -14.21 -0.01
N LEU A 184 -20.44 -14.19 -1.27
CA LEU A 184 -20.97 -12.99 -1.90
C LEU A 184 -22.20 -12.44 -1.13
N THR A 185 -23.09 -13.33 -0.69
CA THR A 185 -24.26 -12.93 0.12
C THR A 185 -23.83 -12.32 1.45
N ARG A 186 -22.83 -12.88 2.13
CA ARG A 186 -22.30 -12.31 3.38
C ARG A 186 -21.70 -10.93 3.16
N LEU A 187 -20.95 -10.73 2.08
CA LEU A 187 -20.38 -9.42 1.73
C LEU A 187 -21.50 -8.40 1.47
N ALA A 188 -22.54 -8.79 0.75
CA ALA A 188 -23.73 -7.95 0.52
C ALA A 188 -24.51 -7.65 1.82
N GLN A 189 -24.40 -8.48 2.84
CA GLN A 189 -25.01 -8.25 4.15
C GLN A 189 -24.15 -7.39 5.10
N GLY A 190 -23.07 -6.81 4.62
CA GLY A 190 -22.20 -5.95 5.42
C GLY A 190 -21.13 -6.68 6.24
N ASN A 191 -20.90 -7.97 5.97
CA ASN A 191 -19.77 -8.65 6.60
C ASN A 191 -18.45 -8.09 6.07
N GLU A 192 -17.51 -7.90 6.95
CA GLU A 192 -16.19 -7.38 6.60
C GLU A 192 -15.49 -8.28 5.56
N PRO A 193 -15.04 -7.73 4.42
CA PRO A 193 -14.33 -8.49 3.42
C PRO A 193 -12.85 -8.68 3.78
N MET A 194 -12.29 -9.80 3.34
CA MET A 194 -10.84 -9.91 3.24
C MET A 194 -10.34 -9.11 2.04
N LEU A 195 -9.13 -8.57 2.12
CA LEU A 195 -8.49 -7.85 1.01
C LEU A 195 -8.52 -8.65 -0.30
N SER A 196 -8.29 -9.96 -0.23
CA SER A 196 -8.37 -10.85 -1.40
C SER A 196 -9.75 -10.88 -2.07
N ALA A 197 -10.82 -10.72 -1.31
CA ALA A 197 -12.17 -10.64 -1.86
C ALA A 197 -12.41 -9.29 -2.57
N VAL A 198 -11.92 -8.20 -1.98
CA VAL A 198 -12.00 -6.86 -2.57
C VAL A 198 -11.21 -6.80 -3.87
N ILE A 199 -10.00 -7.36 -3.90
CA ILE A 199 -9.18 -7.45 -5.12
C ILE A 199 -9.94 -8.19 -6.23
N LYS A 200 -10.50 -9.37 -5.93
CA LYS A 200 -11.26 -10.16 -6.92
C LYS A 200 -12.43 -9.40 -7.52
N LEU A 201 -13.17 -8.69 -6.67
CA LEU A 201 -14.31 -7.89 -7.11
C LEU A 201 -13.87 -6.66 -7.91
N ALA A 202 -12.87 -5.94 -7.45
CA ALA A 202 -12.31 -4.79 -8.15
C ALA A 202 -11.81 -5.19 -9.56
N ASP A 203 -11.05 -6.27 -9.64
CA ASP A 203 -10.53 -6.79 -10.92
C ASP A 203 -11.64 -7.27 -11.86
N PHE A 204 -12.71 -7.88 -11.31
CA PHE A 204 -13.85 -8.31 -12.12
C PHE A 204 -14.61 -7.13 -12.71
N PHE A 205 -14.87 -6.10 -11.89
CA PHE A 205 -15.60 -4.91 -12.31
C PHE A 205 -14.72 -3.89 -13.05
N ASP A 206 -13.42 -4.12 -13.18
CA ASP A 206 -12.46 -3.17 -13.77
C ASP A 206 -12.48 -1.80 -13.05
N VAL A 207 -12.54 -1.84 -11.74
CA VAL A 207 -12.46 -0.66 -10.87
C VAL A 207 -11.27 -0.76 -9.92
N SER A 208 -10.82 0.36 -9.37
CA SER A 208 -9.76 0.34 -8.37
C SER A 208 -10.27 -0.14 -7.00
N ILE A 209 -9.38 -0.69 -6.17
CA ILE A 209 -9.69 -0.99 -4.77
C ILE A 209 -10.14 0.29 -4.06
N THR A 210 -9.49 1.41 -4.34
CA THR A 210 -9.85 2.72 -3.79
C THR A 210 -11.29 3.10 -4.13
N GLN A 211 -11.74 2.88 -5.38
CA GLN A 211 -13.14 3.12 -5.75
C GLN A 211 -14.11 2.20 -5.00
N MET A 212 -13.76 0.91 -4.84
CA MET A 212 -14.59 -0.05 -4.08
C MET A 212 -14.80 0.37 -2.61
N LEU A 213 -13.86 1.12 -2.05
CA LEU A 213 -13.83 1.51 -0.64
C LEU A 213 -14.19 3.00 -0.41
N SER A 214 -14.39 3.76 -1.47
CA SER A 214 -14.68 5.19 -1.40
C SER A 214 -16.12 5.47 -0.96
N GLU A 215 -16.31 6.55 -0.22
CA GLU A 215 -17.63 7.10 0.10
C GLU A 215 -18.37 7.55 -1.16
N ASN A 216 -17.66 8.12 -2.11
CA ASN A 216 -18.19 8.65 -3.36
C ASN A 216 -17.45 8.03 -4.56
N PRO A 217 -17.72 6.76 -4.90
CA PRO A 217 -17.11 6.13 -6.06
C PRO A 217 -17.70 6.74 -7.33
N ASN A 218 -16.85 7.15 -8.23
CA ASN A 218 -17.29 7.62 -9.55
C ASN A 218 -17.21 6.45 -10.54
N PHE A 219 -18.23 5.59 -10.57
CA PHE A 219 -18.28 4.43 -11.47
C PHE A 219 -18.76 4.82 -12.86
N ASP A 220 -18.00 4.47 -13.87
CA ASP A 220 -18.40 4.53 -15.28
C ASP A 220 -19.07 3.19 -15.66
N TYR A 221 -20.37 3.07 -15.40
CA TYR A 221 -21.12 1.84 -15.63
C TYR A 221 -21.12 1.38 -17.10
N GLU A 222 -21.07 2.32 -18.07
CA GLU A 222 -21.01 1.95 -19.48
C GLU A 222 -19.68 1.31 -19.85
N LYS A 223 -18.59 1.87 -19.33
CA LYS A 223 -17.25 1.28 -19.51
C LYS A 223 -17.17 -0.08 -18.84
N ILE A 224 -17.60 -0.18 -17.58
CA ILE A 224 -17.57 -1.42 -16.79
C ILE A 224 -18.38 -2.52 -17.51
N GLN A 225 -19.57 -2.20 -18.02
CA GLN A 225 -20.42 -3.16 -18.74
C GLN A 225 -19.70 -3.71 -19.97
N LYS A 226 -19.05 -2.86 -20.77
CA LYS A 226 -18.30 -3.29 -21.96
C LYS A 226 -17.13 -4.21 -21.61
N GLU A 227 -16.39 -3.89 -20.54
CA GLU A 227 -15.26 -4.72 -20.08
C GLU A 227 -15.73 -6.11 -19.61
N ILE A 228 -16.84 -6.19 -18.87
CA ILE A 228 -17.41 -7.45 -18.42
C ILE A 228 -17.89 -8.29 -19.61
N GLU A 229 -18.55 -7.68 -20.60
CA GLU A 229 -18.98 -8.38 -21.82
C GLU A 229 -17.78 -8.92 -22.62
N GLY A 230 -16.70 -8.15 -22.70
CA GLY A 230 -15.44 -8.58 -23.30
C GLY A 230 -14.80 -9.76 -22.56
N LYS A 231 -14.77 -9.73 -21.24
CA LYS A 231 -14.24 -10.81 -20.39
C LYS A 231 -15.06 -12.09 -20.47
N THR A 232 -16.39 -11.98 -20.58
CA THR A 232 -17.30 -13.13 -20.67
C THR A 232 -17.33 -13.76 -22.06
N SER A 233 -17.03 -13.02 -23.12
CA SER A 233 -16.98 -13.50 -24.49
C SER A 233 -15.65 -14.21 -24.83
N ASN A 234 -14.58 -13.85 -24.16
CA ASN A 234 -13.26 -14.47 -24.30
C ASN A 234 -13.03 -15.43 -23.14
N ALA A 235 -13.31 -16.72 -23.34
CA ALA A 235 -13.05 -17.80 -22.38
C ALA A 235 -11.52 -18.03 -22.10
N ASN A 236 -10.67 -17.13 -22.55
CA ASN A 236 -9.24 -17.13 -22.31
C ASN A 236 -8.89 -16.03 -21.30
N LEU A 237 -8.71 -16.43 -20.03
CA LEU A 237 -8.01 -15.63 -19.04
C LEU A 237 -6.67 -15.14 -19.63
N PRO A 238 -6.26 -13.89 -19.33
CA PRO A 238 -4.96 -13.41 -19.75
C PRO A 238 -3.87 -14.37 -19.28
N PRO A 239 -2.86 -14.66 -20.10
CA PRO A 239 -1.81 -15.59 -19.73
C PRO A 239 -1.11 -15.10 -18.49
N ALA A 240 -1.09 -15.97 -17.46
CA ALA A 240 -0.35 -15.73 -16.24
C ALA A 240 1.08 -15.29 -16.56
N ILE A 241 1.47 -14.12 -16.06
CA ILE A 241 2.84 -13.61 -16.19
C ILE A 241 3.78 -14.66 -15.59
N SER A 242 4.70 -15.16 -16.41
CA SER A 242 5.57 -16.27 -16.01
C SER A 242 6.57 -15.81 -14.95
N ASP A 243 6.84 -16.66 -13.95
CA ASP A 243 7.86 -16.46 -12.89
C ASP A 243 9.25 -16.04 -13.43
N LYS A 244 9.51 -16.23 -14.71
CA LYS A 244 10.74 -15.80 -15.36
C LYS A 244 10.86 -14.28 -15.51
N LYS A 245 9.75 -13.53 -15.57
CA LYS A 245 9.78 -12.07 -15.68
C LYS A 245 10.06 -11.40 -14.35
N ILE A 246 9.59 -11.98 -13.24
CA ILE A 246 9.80 -11.47 -11.89
C ILE A 246 11.27 -11.57 -11.44
N LYS A 247 12.02 -12.56 -11.96
CA LYS A 247 13.44 -12.74 -11.58
C LYS A 247 14.43 -11.89 -12.38
N LYS A 248 14.04 -11.28 -13.50
CA LYS A 248 14.97 -10.65 -14.44
C LYS A 248 15.29 -9.18 -14.13
N ASP A 249 14.45 -8.47 -13.37
CA ASP A 249 14.62 -7.03 -13.14
C ASP A 249 15.28 -6.66 -11.80
N ARG A 250 15.76 -7.62 -11.02
CA ARG A 250 16.51 -7.38 -9.77
C ARG A 250 17.95 -6.88 -9.94
N LYS A 251 18.38 -6.48 -11.12
CA LYS A 251 19.59 -5.67 -11.24
C LYS A 251 19.22 -4.21 -10.98
N LEU A 252 19.13 -3.83 -9.69
CA LEU A 252 19.33 -2.46 -9.26
C LEU A 252 20.59 -1.95 -9.98
N ARG A 253 20.42 -1.07 -10.96
CA ARG A 253 21.55 -0.29 -11.47
C ARG A 253 22.05 0.47 -10.26
N ILE A 254 23.27 0.18 -9.83
CA ILE A 254 23.96 0.92 -8.78
C ILE A 254 24.27 2.28 -9.38
N GLU A 255 23.33 3.20 -9.25
CA GLU A 255 23.50 4.58 -9.63
C GLU A 255 24.20 5.29 -8.48
N LEU A 256 25.42 5.75 -8.72
CA LEU A 256 26.16 6.55 -7.75
C LEU A 256 25.69 8.01 -7.87
N LEU A 257 25.22 8.55 -6.78
CA LEU A 257 24.79 9.93 -6.68
C LEU A 257 25.89 10.75 -5.98
N ASP A 258 26.25 11.89 -6.56
CA ASP A 258 27.12 12.84 -5.90
C ASP A 258 26.34 13.71 -4.89
N LYS A 259 27.08 14.36 -3.99
CA LYS A 259 26.48 15.21 -2.94
C LYS A 259 25.58 16.32 -3.50
N ARG A 260 25.89 16.87 -4.68
CA ARG A 260 25.09 17.96 -5.28
C ARG A 260 23.77 17.44 -5.79
N GLN A 261 23.79 16.26 -6.40
CA GLN A 261 22.57 15.60 -6.87
C GLN A 261 21.66 15.25 -5.70
N ILE A 262 22.19 14.69 -4.62
CA ILE A 262 21.45 14.36 -3.41
C ILE A 262 20.86 15.60 -2.75
N ARG A 263 21.67 16.67 -2.56
CA ARG A 263 21.20 17.94 -1.98
C ARG A 263 20.09 18.56 -2.83
N LYS A 264 20.25 18.59 -4.15
CA LYS A 264 19.25 19.12 -5.07
C LYS A 264 17.94 18.33 -5.02
N LEU A 265 18.02 16.99 -4.93
CA LEU A 265 16.87 16.11 -4.73
C LEU A 265 16.15 16.44 -3.41
N LEU A 266 16.87 16.46 -2.30
CA LEU A 266 16.30 16.77 -0.99
C LEU A 266 15.68 18.17 -0.94
N ASP A 267 16.35 19.18 -1.52
CA ASP A 267 15.83 20.54 -1.59
C ASP A 267 14.53 20.62 -2.39
N ASN A 268 14.45 19.92 -3.52
CA ASN A 268 13.25 19.89 -4.35
C ASN A 268 12.08 19.18 -3.65
N CYS A 269 12.36 18.03 -3.03
CA CYS A 269 11.36 17.25 -2.31
C CYS A 269 10.78 18.03 -1.13
N LEU A 270 11.63 18.62 -0.32
CA LEU A 270 11.20 19.32 0.89
C LEU A 270 10.50 20.64 0.58
N LYS A 271 10.88 21.35 -0.48
CA LYS A 271 10.14 22.54 -0.93
C LYS A 271 8.69 22.20 -1.37
N LYS A 272 8.47 21.06 -2.03
CA LYS A 272 7.12 20.61 -2.40
C LYS A 272 6.26 20.23 -1.20
N ILE A 273 6.88 19.85 -0.10
CA ILE A 273 6.20 19.40 1.12
C ILE A 273 5.92 20.58 2.07
N GLU A 274 6.73 21.64 2.01
CA GLU A 274 6.56 22.88 2.80
C GLU A 274 5.44 23.79 2.23
N GLY A 275 5.11 23.71 0.94
CA GLY A 275 4.06 24.45 0.25
C GLY A 275 2.73 23.73 0.26
#